data_f1f669768d4f57327bc6faab1786462b
#
_entry.id   f1f669768d4f57327bc6faab1786462b
#
_cell.length_a   1.000
_cell.length_b   1.000
_cell.length_c   1.000
_cell.angle_alpha   90.00
_cell.angle_beta   90.00
_cell.angle_gamma   90.00
#
_symmetry.space_group_name_H-M   'P 1'
#
loop_
_entity.id
_entity.type
_entity.pdbx_description
1 polymer ?
#
loop_
_entity_poly.entity_id
_entity_poly.type
_entity_poly.pdbx_seq_one_letter_code
_entity_poly.pdbx_strand_id
1 'polypeptide(L)'
;MGFGQTKGDSMVDGDLDDPWEAAFTAQEEQLAGWPPRPMLTRSEAMAKANAYFREEGMPDVAVSATPNPLQGLWIVGHHDPDHPDELIIGAGPLVVPTNGPVYMSGGSIPPWPEMVGLEEPESWSYDRGDDLLPGSWADRLGGEFEKGYWYELLDFVAQERGKHDVFPPPSQTFAAFELTPYDDVRVVILGQDPYPNPGQAHGLAFSVPTGVPKPPSLKNIHAVLESDLGEPAPAHGNLEAWAKQGVLLLNTVLTVRAGSKEDHAVHRRWRWEGQGWETFTDAVINAINAKSERVVFILWGEDAKRKKKLIDLARHAVLESAHPSPLSAYRGFFDSQPFSAANKLLAEAGRGKIDWDRIGHES
;
A
#
# COMPACT_ATOMS: atom_id res chain seq x y z
N MET A 1 25.26 -65.71 -29.86
CA MET A 1 26.22 -64.88 -30.59
C MET A 1 25.41 -63.87 -31.35
N GLY A 2 25.52 -62.59 -31.07
CA GLY A 2 24.79 -61.56 -31.75
C GLY A 2 24.71 -60.27 -30.89
N PHE A 3 25.76 -59.47 -31.03
CA PHE A 3 25.78 -58.13 -30.41
C PHE A 3 24.83 -57.17 -31.13
N GLY A 4 23.82 -56.68 -30.43
CA GLY A 4 22.95 -55.60 -30.87
C GLY A 4 23.47 -54.26 -30.39
N GLN A 5 23.80 -53.39 -31.31
CA GLN A 5 24.12 -51.99 -31.09
C GLN A 5 22.86 -51.25 -30.60
N THR A 6 22.92 -50.64 -29.44
CA THR A 6 21.95 -49.66 -28.99
C THR A 6 22.33 -48.31 -29.59
N LYS A 7 21.45 -47.78 -30.40
CA LYS A 7 21.45 -46.40 -30.88
C LYS A 7 21.28 -45.45 -29.70
N GLY A 8 22.14 -44.44 -29.64
CA GLY A 8 21.95 -43.31 -28.73
C GLY A 8 20.71 -42.48 -29.16
N ASP A 9 19.79 -42.40 -28.27
CA ASP A 9 18.69 -41.44 -28.39
C ASP A 9 19.25 -40.04 -28.10
N SER A 10 19.19 -39.20 -29.12
CA SER A 10 19.31 -37.74 -28.99
C SER A 10 18.21 -37.25 -28.10
N MET A 11 18.53 -36.66 -26.96
CA MET A 11 17.57 -35.83 -26.24
C MET A 11 17.12 -34.69 -27.17
N VAL A 12 15.88 -34.75 -27.49
CA VAL A 12 15.13 -33.64 -28.14
C VAL A 12 15.06 -32.55 -27.09
N ASP A 13 15.62 -31.39 -27.43
CA ASP A 13 15.33 -30.13 -26.73
C ASP A 13 13.80 -29.93 -26.77
N GLY A 14 13.16 -30.28 -25.68
CA GLY A 14 11.79 -29.93 -25.43
C GLY A 14 11.76 -28.49 -24.97
N ASP A 15 11.20 -27.62 -25.79
CA ASP A 15 10.74 -26.30 -25.41
C ASP A 15 9.95 -26.43 -24.10
N LEU A 16 10.58 -26.09 -23.00
CA LEU A 16 9.89 -25.76 -21.77
C LEU A 16 9.29 -24.38 -22.07
N ASP A 17 8.01 -24.34 -22.41
CA ASP A 17 7.22 -23.12 -22.41
C ASP A 17 7.43 -22.45 -21.04
N ASP A 18 8.33 -21.49 -20.99
CA ASP A 18 8.60 -20.71 -19.79
C ASP A 18 7.34 -19.90 -19.47
N PRO A 19 6.67 -20.17 -18.36
CA PRO A 19 5.45 -19.45 -17.98
C PRO A 19 5.65 -17.93 -17.92
N TRP A 20 6.91 -17.50 -17.81
CA TRP A 20 7.32 -16.10 -17.81
C TRP A 20 7.34 -15.48 -19.21
N GLU A 21 7.65 -16.25 -20.27
CA GLU A 21 7.58 -15.76 -21.64
C GLU A 21 6.13 -15.45 -22.07
N ALA A 22 5.19 -16.31 -21.68
CA ALA A 22 3.77 -16.07 -21.93
C ALA A 22 3.24 -14.84 -21.14
N ALA A 23 3.68 -14.66 -19.90
CA ALA A 23 3.35 -13.48 -19.10
C ALA A 23 3.99 -12.20 -19.66
N PHE A 24 5.20 -12.31 -20.22
CA PHE A 24 5.92 -11.20 -20.85
C PHE A 24 5.21 -10.73 -22.13
N THR A 25 4.81 -11.67 -22.97
CA THR A 25 4.06 -11.36 -24.23
C THR A 25 2.72 -10.69 -23.93
N ALA A 26 2.01 -11.14 -22.88
CA ALA A 26 0.76 -10.52 -22.45
C ALA A 26 0.98 -9.09 -21.88
N GLN A 27 2.13 -8.84 -21.27
CA GLN A 27 2.50 -7.52 -20.76
C GLN A 27 2.90 -6.57 -21.90
N GLU A 28 3.59 -7.08 -22.93
CA GLU A 28 3.89 -6.31 -24.16
C GLU A 28 2.62 -5.89 -24.90
N GLU A 29 1.61 -6.76 -24.99
CA GLU A 29 0.31 -6.42 -25.57
C GLU A 29 -0.45 -5.36 -24.77
N GLN A 30 -0.33 -5.35 -23.44
CA GLN A 30 -0.92 -4.32 -22.58
C GLN A 30 -0.21 -2.96 -22.72
N LEU A 31 1.10 -2.94 -23.03
CA LEU A 31 1.91 -1.75 -23.21
C LEU A 31 1.83 -1.15 -24.63
N ALA A 32 1.15 -1.82 -25.57
CA ALA A 32 1.04 -1.42 -26.97
C ALA A 32 0.38 -0.04 -27.22
N GLY A 33 -0.15 0.60 -26.18
CA GLY A 33 -0.70 1.96 -26.23
C GLY A 33 0.25 3.08 -25.76
N TRP A 34 1.45 2.73 -25.27
CA TRP A 34 2.45 3.73 -24.82
C TRP A 34 3.50 3.94 -25.92
N PRO A 35 4.02 5.18 -26.08
CA PRO A 35 5.14 5.37 -26.99
C PRO A 35 6.31 4.51 -26.46
N PRO A 36 6.79 3.53 -27.26
CA PRO A 36 7.79 2.61 -26.79
C PRO A 36 9.08 3.38 -26.50
N ARG A 37 9.52 3.41 -25.25
CA ARG A 37 10.92 3.68 -24.98
C ARG A 37 11.70 2.47 -25.50
N PRO A 38 12.79 2.67 -26.28
CA PRO A 38 13.58 1.53 -26.73
C PRO A 38 14.13 0.82 -25.50
N MET A 39 13.60 -0.34 -25.17
CA MET A 39 14.13 -1.21 -24.14
C MET A 39 15.05 -2.25 -24.76
N LEU A 40 16.06 -2.65 -24.00
CA LEU A 40 16.82 -3.86 -24.33
C LEU A 40 15.86 -5.07 -24.30
N THR A 41 16.11 -6.04 -25.13
CA THR A 41 15.50 -7.37 -24.96
C THR A 41 16.09 -8.03 -23.70
N ARG A 42 15.40 -9.05 -23.17
CA ARG A 42 15.91 -9.86 -22.05
C ARG A 42 17.33 -10.39 -22.33
N SER A 43 17.53 -10.92 -23.54
CA SER A 43 18.86 -11.41 -23.97
C SER A 43 19.92 -10.33 -23.96
N GLU A 44 19.61 -9.14 -24.42
CA GLU A 44 20.57 -8.00 -24.43
C GLU A 44 20.84 -7.52 -22.99
N ALA A 45 19.85 -7.49 -22.13
CA ALA A 45 20.02 -7.13 -20.73
C ALA A 45 20.90 -8.16 -19.99
N MET A 46 20.65 -9.45 -20.20
CA MET A 46 21.48 -10.55 -19.66
C MET A 46 22.93 -10.50 -20.18
N ALA A 47 23.10 -10.25 -21.49
CA ALA A 47 24.43 -10.13 -22.08
C ALA A 47 25.19 -8.93 -21.51
N LYS A 48 24.52 -7.81 -21.31
CA LYS A 48 25.09 -6.59 -20.72
C LYS A 48 25.46 -6.79 -19.25
N ALA A 49 24.62 -7.50 -18.49
CA ALA A 49 24.90 -7.89 -17.11
C ALA A 49 26.13 -8.81 -17.01
N ASN A 50 26.21 -9.83 -17.84
CA ASN A 50 27.35 -10.74 -17.86
C ASN A 50 28.64 -10.06 -18.34
N ALA A 51 28.55 -9.04 -19.21
CA ALA A 51 29.71 -8.22 -19.56
C ALA A 51 30.25 -7.44 -18.36
N TYR A 52 29.36 -6.85 -17.56
CA TYR A 52 29.72 -6.19 -16.30
C TYR A 52 30.41 -7.15 -15.32
N PHE A 53 29.87 -8.35 -15.11
CA PHE A 53 30.49 -9.34 -14.21
C PHE A 53 31.89 -9.75 -14.69
N ARG A 54 32.10 -9.88 -15.99
CA ARG A 54 33.43 -10.18 -16.54
C ARG A 54 34.44 -9.04 -16.34
N GLU A 55 34.00 -7.78 -16.45
CA GLU A 55 34.85 -6.61 -16.18
C GLU A 55 35.25 -6.54 -14.71
N GLU A 56 34.36 -6.96 -13.80
CA GLU A 56 34.63 -7.07 -12.36
C GLU A 56 35.39 -8.35 -11.99
N GLY A 57 35.79 -9.18 -12.95
CA GLY A 57 36.55 -10.41 -12.72
C GLY A 57 35.72 -11.59 -12.21
N MET A 58 34.41 -11.51 -12.35
CA MET A 58 33.46 -12.56 -11.99
C MET A 58 33.05 -13.37 -13.23
N PRO A 59 32.68 -14.66 -13.10
CA PRO A 59 32.14 -15.46 -14.20
C PRO A 59 30.74 -14.94 -14.61
N ASP A 60 30.23 -15.42 -15.75
CA ASP A 60 28.86 -15.14 -16.20
C ASP A 60 27.85 -15.80 -15.23
N VAL A 61 27.23 -15.00 -14.40
CA VAL A 61 26.33 -15.44 -13.31
C VAL A 61 24.93 -14.85 -13.37
N ALA A 62 24.61 -14.09 -14.43
CA ALA A 62 23.26 -13.59 -14.63
C ALA A 62 22.30 -14.75 -14.95
N VAL A 63 21.26 -14.94 -14.14
CA VAL A 63 20.35 -16.08 -14.21
C VAL A 63 18.90 -15.69 -14.44
N SER A 64 18.54 -14.47 -14.11
CA SER A 64 17.21 -13.95 -14.34
C SER A 64 17.26 -12.47 -14.73
N ALA A 65 16.27 -12.02 -15.48
CA ALA A 65 16.11 -10.60 -15.78
C ALA A 65 14.62 -10.24 -15.76
N THR A 66 14.28 -9.25 -14.95
CA THR A 66 12.93 -8.72 -14.83
C THR A 66 12.92 -7.30 -15.38
N PRO A 67 12.07 -6.97 -16.36
CA PRO A 67 12.02 -5.64 -16.94
C PRO A 67 11.36 -4.66 -15.98
N ASN A 68 11.88 -3.44 -15.96
CA ASN A 68 11.17 -2.28 -15.44
C ASN A 68 10.92 -1.28 -16.58
N PRO A 69 9.80 -1.43 -17.31
CA PRO A 69 9.54 -0.68 -18.54
C PRO A 69 9.32 0.82 -18.30
N LEU A 70 8.88 1.21 -17.11
CA LEU A 70 8.65 2.62 -16.77
C LEU A 70 9.98 3.39 -16.73
N GLN A 71 11.03 2.69 -16.36
CA GLN A 71 12.36 3.28 -16.17
C GLN A 71 13.32 2.95 -17.32
N GLY A 72 12.90 2.13 -18.25
CA GLY A 72 13.76 1.70 -19.37
C GLY A 72 14.96 0.89 -18.90
N LEU A 73 14.80 0.03 -17.89
CA LEU A 73 15.88 -0.78 -17.34
C LEU A 73 15.44 -2.20 -17.01
N TRP A 74 16.42 -3.05 -16.76
CA TRP A 74 16.23 -4.41 -16.29
C TRP A 74 16.85 -4.61 -14.92
N ILE A 75 16.20 -5.40 -14.08
CA ILE A 75 16.72 -5.90 -12.81
C ILE A 75 17.18 -7.32 -13.04
N VAL A 76 18.47 -7.58 -12.89
CA VAL A 76 19.07 -8.87 -13.19
C VAL A 76 19.49 -9.55 -11.89
N GLY A 77 18.90 -10.71 -11.62
CA GLY A 77 19.33 -11.60 -10.56
C GLY A 77 20.56 -12.40 -10.95
N HIS A 78 21.41 -12.72 -9.99
CA HIS A 78 22.59 -13.54 -10.18
C HIS A 78 22.75 -14.55 -9.04
N HIS A 79 23.41 -15.68 -9.34
CA HIS A 79 23.72 -16.74 -8.37
C HIS A 79 25.22 -16.90 -8.21
N ASP A 80 25.63 -17.51 -7.09
CA ASP A 80 27.00 -17.99 -6.94
C ASP A 80 27.21 -19.16 -7.91
N PRO A 81 28.23 -19.09 -8.80
CA PRO A 81 28.50 -20.20 -9.74
C PRO A 81 28.85 -21.50 -9.06
N ASP A 82 29.40 -21.48 -7.84
CA ASP A 82 29.76 -22.66 -7.06
C ASP A 82 28.54 -23.19 -6.24
N HIS A 83 27.47 -22.39 -6.07
CA HIS A 83 26.26 -22.75 -5.34
C HIS A 83 25.02 -22.26 -6.10
N PRO A 84 24.66 -22.84 -7.24
CA PRO A 84 23.61 -22.36 -8.14
C PRO A 84 22.20 -22.37 -7.54
N ASP A 85 21.99 -23.09 -6.44
CA ASP A 85 20.71 -23.15 -5.72
C ASP A 85 20.63 -22.12 -4.57
N GLU A 86 21.71 -21.38 -4.31
CA GLU A 86 21.76 -20.37 -3.25
C GLU A 86 21.76 -18.95 -3.86
N LEU A 87 20.77 -18.15 -3.50
CA LEU A 87 20.76 -16.71 -3.77
C LEU A 87 21.91 -16.06 -3.00
N ILE A 88 22.75 -15.27 -3.66
CA ILE A 88 23.77 -14.47 -2.97
C ILE A 88 23.05 -13.43 -2.09
N ILE A 89 23.00 -13.73 -0.79
CA ILE A 89 22.43 -12.82 0.20
C ILE A 89 23.45 -11.71 0.50
N GLY A 90 23.10 -10.46 0.18
CA GLY A 90 23.94 -9.31 0.51
C GLY A 90 24.52 -8.55 -0.69
N ALA A 91 24.50 -9.14 -1.89
CA ALA A 91 24.71 -8.40 -3.13
C ALA A 91 23.32 -8.06 -3.70
N GLY A 92 22.97 -6.79 -3.75
CA GLY A 92 21.71 -6.35 -4.35
C GLY A 92 21.62 -6.74 -5.84
N PRO A 93 20.43 -6.70 -6.44
CA PRO A 93 20.27 -7.01 -7.85
C PRO A 93 21.08 -6.08 -8.73
N LEU A 94 21.54 -6.58 -9.87
CA LEU A 94 22.23 -5.78 -10.89
C LEU A 94 21.19 -4.99 -11.69
N VAL A 95 21.39 -3.71 -11.80
CA VAL A 95 20.53 -2.82 -12.59
C VAL A 95 21.17 -2.60 -13.97
N VAL A 96 20.43 -2.92 -15.02
CA VAL A 96 20.86 -2.82 -16.42
C VAL A 96 20.00 -1.79 -17.14
N PRO A 97 20.41 -0.53 -17.21
CA PRO A 97 19.66 0.49 -17.93
C PRO A 97 19.81 0.29 -19.45
N THR A 98 18.78 0.70 -20.21
CA THR A 98 18.83 0.73 -21.68
C THR A 98 19.99 1.58 -22.17
N ASN A 99 20.15 2.75 -21.57
CA ASN A 99 21.26 3.66 -21.84
C ASN A 99 22.01 3.92 -20.52
N GLY A 100 23.34 3.79 -20.54
CA GLY A 100 24.17 4.04 -19.37
C GLY A 100 24.88 2.79 -18.83
N PRO A 101 25.72 2.96 -17.79
CA PRO A 101 26.47 1.88 -17.20
C PRO A 101 25.58 0.92 -16.40
N VAL A 102 26.01 -0.33 -16.33
CA VAL A 102 25.45 -1.33 -15.40
C VAL A 102 26.03 -1.09 -14.01
N TYR A 103 25.25 -1.31 -12.97
CA TYR A 103 25.71 -1.15 -11.59
C TYR A 103 25.03 -2.13 -10.64
N MET A 104 25.73 -2.47 -9.55
CA MET A 104 25.18 -3.27 -8.46
C MET A 104 24.39 -2.37 -7.52
N SER A 105 23.14 -2.71 -7.23
CA SER A 105 22.41 -2.03 -6.17
C SER A 105 22.83 -2.63 -4.83
N GLY A 106 23.43 -1.83 -3.97
CA GLY A 106 23.94 -2.29 -2.66
C GLY A 106 22.87 -2.65 -1.63
N GLY A 107 21.99 -3.60 -1.95
CA GLY A 107 20.93 -4.09 -1.03
C GLY A 107 19.71 -3.18 -0.89
N SER A 108 19.78 -1.97 -1.40
CA SER A 108 18.65 -1.04 -1.54
C SER A 108 18.58 -0.63 -3.00
N ILE A 109 17.41 -0.60 -3.59
CA ILE A 109 17.23 0.03 -4.90
C ILE A 109 17.72 1.48 -4.77
N PRO A 110 18.70 1.94 -5.56
CA PRO A 110 19.27 3.25 -5.35
C PRO A 110 18.23 4.34 -5.48
N PRO A 111 18.41 5.46 -4.75
CA PRO A 111 17.59 6.62 -4.99
C PRO A 111 17.76 7.04 -6.45
N TRP A 112 16.68 7.13 -7.15
CA TRP A 112 16.48 7.60 -8.49
C TRP A 112 16.81 9.08 -8.57
N PRO A 113 16.89 9.66 -9.66
CA PRO A 113 17.39 9.45 -11.02
C PRO A 113 18.88 9.77 -11.15
N GLU A 114 19.55 10.24 -10.10
CA GLU A 114 20.93 10.75 -10.10
C GLU A 114 21.98 9.72 -10.57
N MET A 115 21.68 8.42 -10.34
CA MET A 115 22.63 7.35 -10.71
C MET A 115 22.57 6.92 -12.18
N VAL A 116 21.55 7.30 -12.94
CA VAL A 116 21.40 6.91 -14.35
C VAL A 116 21.60 8.05 -15.35
N GLY A 117 21.94 9.26 -14.88
CA GLY A 117 22.22 10.40 -15.75
C GLY A 117 21.02 10.85 -16.59
N LEU A 118 19.81 10.55 -16.12
CA LEU A 118 18.59 11.05 -16.72
C LEU A 118 18.29 12.40 -16.06
N GLU A 119 18.15 13.46 -16.87
CA GLU A 119 17.56 14.70 -16.37
C GLU A 119 16.15 14.39 -15.84
N GLU A 120 15.87 14.82 -14.61
CA GLU A 120 14.55 14.67 -14.00
C GLU A 120 13.49 15.29 -14.93
N PRO A 121 12.43 14.56 -15.29
CA PRO A 121 11.24 15.24 -15.79
C PRO A 121 10.73 16.12 -14.65
N GLU A 122 10.48 17.41 -14.90
CA GLU A 122 10.02 18.42 -13.92
C GLU A 122 8.77 18.03 -13.10
N SER A 123 8.22 16.83 -13.30
CA SER A 123 7.02 16.30 -12.64
C SER A 123 7.26 15.09 -11.71
N TRP A 124 8.50 14.66 -11.49
CA TRP A 124 8.82 13.46 -10.69
C TRP A 124 9.61 13.79 -9.42
N SER A 125 9.09 14.69 -8.62
CA SER A 125 9.47 14.66 -7.21
C SER A 125 8.73 13.44 -6.60
N TYR A 126 9.37 12.26 -6.58
CA TYR A 126 9.07 11.29 -5.56
C TYR A 126 9.51 11.91 -4.24
N ASP A 127 8.61 12.64 -3.63
CA ASP A 127 8.78 13.01 -2.23
C ASP A 127 9.09 11.70 -1.50
N ARG A 128 10.26 11.63 -0.88
CA ARG A 128 10.61 10.52 0.00
C ARG A 128 9.42 10.38 0.95
N GLY A 129 9.09 9.16 1.34
CA GLY A 129 7.96 8.94 2.24
C GLY A 129 7.93 9.87 3.45
N ASP A 130 9.11 10.41 3.83
CA ASP A 130 9.31 11.45 4.85
C ASP A 130 8.57 12.75 4.52
N ASP A 131 8.41 13.11 3.24
CA ASP A 131 7.70 14.32 2.79
C ASP A 131 6.19 14.07 2.59
N LEU A 132 5.79 12.79 2.47
CA LEU A 132 4.37 12.41 2.32
C LEU A 132 3.61 12.38 3.63
N LEU A 133 4.30 12.23 4.77
CA LEU A 133 3.70 12.14 6.09
C LEU A 133 4.26 13.21 7.02
N PRO A 134 3.43 13.72 7.95
CA PRO A 134 3.93 14.60 9.02
C PRO A 134 5.05 13.94 9.82
N GLY A 135 6.04 14.72 10.28
CA GLY A 135 7.25 14.22 10.91
C GLY A 135 7.02 13.21 12.04
N SER A 136 5.97 13.40 12.85
CA SER A 136 5.62 12.44 13.92
C SER A 136 5.27 11.03 13.42
N TRP A 137 4.76 10.92 12.20
CA TRP A 137 4.49 9.65 11.52
C TRP A 137 5.71 9.16 10.75
N ALA A 138 6.41 10.06 10.06
CA ALA A 138 7.64 9.75 9.32
C ALA A 138 8.69 9.11 10.24
N ASP A 139 8.87 9.66 11.46
CA ASP A 139 9.77 9.11 12.48
C ASP A 139 9.44 7.65 12.88
N ARG A 140 8.19 7.24 12.74
CA ARG A 140 7.71 5.91 13.14
C ARG A 140 7.64 4.91 11.99
N LEU A 141 7.48 5.40 10.79
CA LEU A 141 7.25 4.62 9.59
C LEU A 141 8.40 4.69 8.58
N GLY A 142 9.48 5.44 8.89
CA GLY A 142 10.60 5.65 7.96
C GLY A 142 11.16 4.36 7.37
N GLY A 143 11.26 3.29 8.17
CA GLY A 143 11.66 1.98 7.67
C GLY A 143 10.69 1.32 6.69
N GLU A 144 9.44 1.78 6.59
CA GLU A 144 8.49 1.28 5.58
C GLU A 144 8.76 1.90 4.22
N PHE A 145 9.22 3.14 4.19
CA PHE A 145 9.50 3.88 2.95
C PHE A 145 10.75 3.36 2.22
N GLU A 146 11.60 2.62 2.91
CA GLU A 146 12.79 1.98 2.33
C GLU A 146 12.48 0.60 1.71
N LYS A 147 11.28 0.06 1.93
CA LYS A 147 10.90 -1.27 1.45
C LYS A 147 10.45 -1.24 -0.02
N GLY A 148 10.80 -2.28 -0.77
CA GLY A 148 10.46 -2.39 -2.20
C GLY A 148 8.96 -2.25 -2.47
N TYR A 149 8.10 -2.83 -1.62
CA TYR A 149 6.65 -2.74 -1.81
C TYR A 149 6.12 -1.30 -1.81
N TRP A 150 6.77 -0.39 -1.08
CA TRP A 150 6.35 1.01 -1.00
C TRP A 150 6.48 1.70 -2.36
N TYR A 151 7.62 1.51 -3.00
CA TYR A 151 7.86 2.06 -4.34
C TYR A 151 6.92 1.46 -5.38
N GLU A 152 6.73 0.13 -5.35
CA GLU A 152 5.81 -0.56 -6.25
C GLU A 152 4.36 -0.09 -6.07
N LEU A 153 3.95 0.15 -4.82
CA LEU A 153 2.64 0.69 -4.49
C LEU A 153 2.43 2.10 -5.04
N LEU A 154 3.42 3.00 -4.82
CA LEU A 154 3.33 4.38 -5.32
C LEU A 154 3.34 4.42 -6.84
N ASP A 155 4.18 3.62 -7.49
CA ASP A 155 4.20 3.49 -8.96
C ASP A 155 2.86 2.99 -9.49
N PHE A 156 2.29 1.96 -8.86
CA PHE A 156 0.97 1.46 -9.23
C PHE A 156 -0.10 2.55 -9.12
N VAL A 157 -0.14 3.27 -8.00
CA VAL A 157 -1.12 4.35 -7.80
C VAL A 157 -0.92 5.48 -8.81
N ALA A 158 0.33 5.83 -9.15
CA ALA A 158 0.64 6.82 -10.16
C ALA A 158 0.15 6.38 -11.55
N GLN A 159 0.38 5.12 -11.92
CA GLN A 159 -0.12 4.56 -13.19
C GLN A 159 -1.66 4.54 -13.25
N GLU A 160 -2.31 4.16 -12.14
CA GLU A 160 -3.77 4.19 -12.06
C GLU A 160 -4.31 5.61 -12.25
N ARG A 161 -3.68 6.61 -11.61
CA ARG A 161 -4.04 8.03 -11.77
C ARG A 161 -3.80 8.54 -13.19
N GLY A 162 -2.79 8.02 -13.89
CA GLY A 162 -2.54 8.36 -15.30
C GLY A 162 -3.57 7.82 -16.29
N LYS A 163 -4.34 6.81 -15.90
CA LYS A 163 -5.31 6.11 -16.77
C LYS A 163 -6.76 6.28 -16.34
N HIS A 164 -6.99 6.56 -15.08
CA HIS A 164 -8.31 6.57 -14.45
C HIS A 164 -8.43 7.70 -13.42
N ASP A 165 -9.64 8.13 -13.15
CA ASP A 165 -9.92 8.92 -11.95
C ASP A 165 -9.72 8.01 -10.73
N VAL A 166 -8.87 8.44 -9.80
CA VAL A 166 -8.56 7.71 -8.55
C VAL A 166 -8.81 8.62 -7.36
N PHE A 167 -9.55 8.13 -6.39
CA PHE A 167 -9.92 8.86 -5.18
C PHE A 167 -9.24 8.32 -3.92
N PRO A 168 -8.96 9.19 -2.94
CA PRO A 168 -9.08 10.66 -2.96
C PRO A 168 -8.06 11.29 -3.92
N PRO A 169 -8.11 12.62 -4.17
CA PRO A 169 -7.07 13.34 -4.88
C PRO A 169 -5.69 13.13 -4.24
N PRO A 170 -4.58 13.25 -4.98
CA PRO A 170 -3.23 13.02 -4.46
C PRO A 170 -2.94 13.77 -3.16
N SER A 171 -3.28 15.05 -3.10
CA SER A 171 -3.09 15.91 -1.92
C SER A 171 -3.91 15.52 -0.69
N GLN A 172 -4.83 14.58 -0.80
CA GLN A 172 -5.68 14.14 0.31
C GLN A 172 -5.49 12.65 0.66
N THR A 173 -4.58 11.96 -0.04
CA THR A 173 -4.36 10.52 0.20
C THR A 173 -3.94 10.24 1.65
N PHE A 174 -3.17 11.13 2.24
CA PHE A 174 -2.65 11.01 3.60
C PHE A 174 -3.30 11.97 4.63
N ALA A 175 -4.44 12.58 4.31
CA ALA A 175 -5.10 13.56 5.18
C ALA A 175 -5.40 13.04 6.60
N ALA A 176 -5.64 11.73 6.79
CA ALA A 176 -5.82 11.14 8.11
C ALA A 176 -4.60 11.33 9.01
N PHE A 177 -3.40 11.26 8.44
CA PHE A 177 -2.12 11.44 9.16
C PHE A 177 -1.83 12.91 9.44
N GLU A 178 -2.19 13.79 8.51
CA GLU A 178 -2.03 15.25 8.66
C GLU A 178 -2.92 15.80 9.77
N LEU A 179 -4.17 15.34 9.82
CA LEU A 179 -5.16 15.80 10.79
C LEU A 179 -5.04 15.13 12.16
N THR A 180 -4.39 13.96 12.23
CA THR A 180 -4.19 13.22 13.47
C THR A 180 -2.71 12.86 13.62
N PRO A 181 -1.87 13.73 14.20
CA PRO A 181 -0.47 13.43 14.51
C PRO A 181 -0.33 12.15 15.34
N TYR A 182 0.76 11.41 15.14
CA TYR A 182 0.97 10.11 15.83
C TYR A 182 0.82 10.22 17.34
N ASP A 183 1.39 11.26 17.96
CA ASP A 183 1.39 11.41 19.40
C ASP A 183 -0.01 11.68 19.96
N ASP A 184 -0.87 12.31 19.17
CA ASP A 184 -2.24 12.67 19.54
C ASP A 184 -3.23 11.50 19.38
N VAL A 185 -2.85 10.40 18.72
CA VAL A 185 -3.77 9.27 18.48
C VAL A 185 -4.29 8.71 19.80
N ARG A 186 -5.60 8.81 20.00
CA ARG A 186 -6.34 8.27 21.15
C ARG A 186 -7.35 7.20 20.75
N VAL A 187 -7.98 7.36 19.57
CA VAL A 187 -8.91 6.40 18.99
C VAL A 187 -8.48 6.09 17.55
N VAL A 188 -8.66 4.86 17.12
CA VAL A 188 -8.52 4.45 15.72
C VAL A 188 -9.86 3.89 15.26
N ILE A 189 -10.39 4.42 14.16
CA ILE A 189 -11.56 3.86 13.47
C ILE A 189 -11.08 3.36 12.12
N LEU A 190 -11.17 2.03 11.89
CA LEU A 190 -10.75 1.43 10.64
C LEU A 190 -11.91 1.34 9.65
N GLY A 191 -11.73 2.00 8.50
CA GLY A 191 -12.54 1.82 7.30
C GLY A 191 -11.92 0.78 6.36
N GLN A 192 -12.61 0.41 5.30
CA GLN A 192 -12.13 -0.53 4.29
C GLN A 192 -11.38 0.23 3.20
N ASP A 193 -12.06 1.02 2.41
CA ASP A 193 -11.57 1.74 1.22
C ASP A 193 -12.27 3.12 1.12
N PRO A 194 -11.73 4.04 0.32
CA PRO A 194 -12.37 5.33 0.08
C PRO A 194 -13.68 5.20 -0.72
N TYR A 195 -14.55 6.19 -0.62
CA TYR A 195 -15.75 6.25 -1.45
C TYR A 195 -15.38 6.40 -2.93
N PRO A 196 -15.98 5.58 -3.83
CA PRO A 196 -15.60 5.57 -5.25
C PRO A 196 -16.29 6.63 -6.09
N ASN A 197 -17.16 7.47 -5.52
CA ASN A 197 -17.85 8.51 -6.26
C ASN A 197 -17.11 9.85 -6.18
N PRO A 198 -17.15 10.66 -7.26
CA PRO A 198 -16.51 11.97 -7.28
C PRO A 198 -16.91 12.87 -6.10
N GLY A 199 -15.92 13.54 -5.51
CA GLY A 199 -16.12 14.52 -4.45
C GLY A 199 -16.47 13.95 -3.07
N GLN A 200 -16.54 12.63 -2.90
CA GLN A 200 -16.87 12.02 -1.60
C GLN A 200 -15.63 11.73 -0.75
N ALA A 201 -14.62 11.05 -1.33
CA ALA A 201 -13.42 10.70 -0.60
C ALA A 201 -12.48 11.90 -0.46
N HIS A 202 -12.01 12.14 0.78
CA HIS A 202 -11.07 13.21 1.11
C HIS A 202 -9.99 12.75 2.12
N GLY A 203 -9.66 11.46 2.12
CA GLY A 203 -8.57 10.88 2.89
C GLY A 203 -8.92 10.45 4.32
N LEU A 204 -10.15 10.64 4.77
CA LEU A 204 -10.64 10.19 6.07
C LEU A 204 -11.67 9.07 5.90
N ALA A 205 -11.50 7.96 6.63
CA ALA A 205 -12.46 6.86 6.63
C ALA A 205 -13.88 7.32 7.03
N PHE A 206 -14.89 6.89 6.30
CA PHE A 206 -16.31 7.20 6.47
C PHE A 206 -16.72 8.66 6.26
N SER A 207 -15.79 9.60 6.19
CA SER A 207 -16.04 11.04 6.09
C SER A 207 -16.30 11.48 4.65
N VAL A 208 -17.06 12.55 4.50
CA VAL A 208 -17.24 13.29 3.24
C VAL A 208 -17.07 14.78 3.49
N PRO A 209 -16.64 15.59 2.50
CA PRO A 209 -16.56 17.05 2.64
C PRO A 209 -17.89 17.68 3.01
N THR A 210 -17.85 18.86 3.66
CA THR A 210 -19.03 19.66 3.94
C THR A 210 -19.78 19.99 2.65
N GLY A 211 -21.12 19.87 2.67
CA GLY A 211 -21.96 20.07 1.49
C GLY A 211 -22.17 18.82 0.63
N VAL A 212 -21.39 17.77 0.84
CA VAL A 212 -21.58 16.47 0.16
C VAL A 212 -22.63 15.64 0.90
N PRO A 213 -23.60 15.03 0.20
CA PRO A 213 -24.60 14.15 0.83
C PRO A 213 -23.95 12.98 1.57
N LYS A 214 -24.38 12.74 2.80
CA LYS A 214 -23.89 11.62 3.62
C LYS A 214 -24.17 10.28 2.94
N PRO A 215 -23.14 9.44 2.68
CA PRO A 215 -23.32 8.08 2.21
C PRO A 215 -24.07 7.19 3.22
N PRO A 216 -24.67 6.07 2.79
CA PRO A 216 -25.52 5.25 3.66
C PRO A 216 -24.83 4.77 4.94
N SER A 217 -23.57 4.36 4.88
CA SER A 217 -22.82 3.95 6.08
C SER A 217 -22.64 5.10 7.07
N LEU A 218 -22.34 6.32 6.59
CA LEU A 218 -22.20 7.49 7.44
C LEU A 218 -23.53 7.91 8.07
N LYS A 219 -24.66 7.76 7.36
CA LYS A 219 -25.99 7.97 7.95
C LYS A 219 -26.24 7.04 9.13
N ASN A 220 -25.84 5.77 9.01
CA ASN A 220 -25.98 4.80 10.09
C ASN A 220 -25.04 5.11 11.26
N ILE A 221 -23.80 5.58 10.98
CA ILE A 221 -22.88 6.07 12.03
C ILE A 221 -23.51 7.22 12.80
N HIS A 222 -24.09 8.20 12.11
CA HIS A 222 -24.78 9.32 12.76
C HIS A 222 -26.01 8.88 13.56
N ALA A 223 -26.79 7.92 13.08
CA ALA A 223 -27.92 7.39 13.84
C ALA A 223 -27.48 6.70 15.15
N VAL A 224 -26.32 5.97 15.11
CA VAL A 224 -25.74 5.38 16.33
C VAL A 224 -25.16 6.46 17.23
N LEU A 225 -24.51 7.50 16.68
CA LEU A 225 -24.02 8.65 17.45
C LEU A 225 -25.15 9.29 18.25
N GLU A 226 -26.26 9.60 17.58
CA GLU A 226 -27.45 10.20 18.22
C GLU A 226 -28.04 9.28 19.29
N SER A 227 -28.19 7.98 19.01
CA SER A 227 -28.77 7.05 19.98
C SER A 227 -27.86 6.72 21.17
N ASP A 228 -26.53 6.76 20.98
CA ASP A 228 -25.53 6.45 22.00
C ASP A 228 -25.27 7.63 22.96
N LEU A 229 -25.27 8.86 22.43
CA LEU A 229 -24.95 10.06 23.20
C LEU A 229 -26.18 10.90 23.59
N GLY A 230 -27.31 10.71 22.92
CA GLY A 230 -28.54 11.46 23.18
C GLY A 230 -28.58 12.88 22.59
N GLU A 231 -27.57 13.24 21.81
CA GLU A 231 -27.45 14.54 21.14
C GLU A 231 -27.71 14.42 19.64
N PRO A 232 -28.31 15.44 18.98
CA PRO A 232 -28.58 15.37 17.55
C PRO A 232 -27.29 15.22 16.72
N ALA A 233 -27.28 14.29 15.79
CA ALA A 233 -26.16 14.13 14.89
C ALA A 233 -26.03 15.35 13.95
N PRO A 234 -24.79 15.75 13.60
CA PRO A 234 -24.53 16.90 12.75
C PRO A 234 -25.20 16.82 11.37
N ALA A 235 -25.58 17.97 10.82
CA ALA A 235 -26.23 18.03 9.51
C ALA A 235 -25.31 17.57 8.36
N HIS A 236 -24.00 17.86 8.44
CA HIS A 236 -23.01 17.47 7.43
C HIS A 236 -22.30 16.16 7.80
N GLY A 237 -21.51 15.64 6.85
CA GLY A 237 -20.77 14.37 7.00
C GLY A 237 -19.26 14.53 7.12
N ASN A 238 -18.75 15.74 7.39
CA ASN A 238 -17.33 15.97 7.57
C ASN A 238 -16.90 15.60 9.00
N LEU A 239 -15.96 14.67 9.16
CA LEU A 239 -15.46 14.15 10.44
C LEU A 239 -14.09 14.71 10.83
N GLU A 240 -13.58 15.75 10.16
CA GLU A 240 -12.29 16.37 10.50
C GLU A 240 -12.19 16.80 11.96
N ALA A 241 -13.30 17.25 12.54
CA ALA A 241 -13.32 17.64 13.95
C ALA A 241 -13.02 16.46 14.91
N TRP A 242 -13.34 15.23 14.51
CA TRP A 242 -12.90 14.03 15.25
C TRP A 242 -11.41 13.79 15.06
N ALA A 243 -10.91 13.87 13.81
CA ALA A 243 -9.51 13.68 13.50
C ALA A 243 -8.62 14.64 14.30
N LYS A 244 -8.97 15.95 14.33
CA LYS A 244 -8.28 16.99 15.09
C LYS A 244 -8.29 16.77 16.61
N GLN A 245 -9.12 15.87 17.10
CA GLN A 245 -9.14 15.46 18.52
C GLN A 245 -8.40 14.16 18.80
N GLY A 246 -7.69 13.60 17.81
CA GLY A 246 -6.93 12.37 17.97
C GLY A 246 -7.70 11.09 17.61
N VAL A 247 -8.74 11.21 16.78
CA VAL A 247 -9.41 10.04 16.18
C VAL A 247 -8.81 9.79 14.80
N LEU A 248 -7.91 8.82 14.68
CA LEU A 248 -7.36 8.41 13.40
C LEU A 248 -8.44 7.67 12.59
N LEU A 249 -8.95 8.33 11.57
CA LEU A 249 -9.96 7.80 10.63
C LEU A 249 -9.23 7.15 9.45
N LEU A 250 -8.76 5.92 9.61
CA LEU A 250 -7.87 5.24 8.69
C LEU A 250 -8.62 4.19 7.85
N ASN A 251 -8.56 4.29 6.53
CA ASN A 251 -8.93 3.17 5.67
C ASN A 251 -7.78 2.16 5.57
N THR A 252 -8.08 0.87 5.45
CA THR A 252 -7.06 -0.16 5.21
C THR A 252 -6.48 -0.08 3.81
N VAL A 253 -7.23 0.47 2.85
CA VAL A 253 -6.81 0.80 1.48
C VAL A 253 -7.02 2.29 1.27
N LEU A 254 -5.96 3.02 0.87
CA LEU A 254 -6.03 4.49 0.84
C LEU A 254 -6.48 5.06 -0.51
N THR A 255 -6.56 4.27 -1.57
CA THR A 255 -6.98 4.73 -2.89
C THR A 255 -7.94 3.76 -3.56
N VAL A 256 -8.85 4.30 -4.40
CA VAL A 256 -9.83 3.52 -5.16
C VAL A 256 -10.04 4.15 -6.55
N ARG A 257 -10.29 3.32 -7.57
CA ARG A 257 -10.68 3.81 -8.90
C ARG A 257 -12.12 4.32 -8.88
N ALA A 258 -12.38 5.43 -9.56
CA ALA A 258 -13.72 6.03 -9.70
C ALA A 258 -14.76 5.04 -10.22
N GLY A 259 -15.93 5.02 -9.60
CA GLY A 259 -17.07 4.18 -10.01
C GLY A 259 -16.83 2.67 -9.91
N SER A 260 -15.66 2.25 -9.47
CA SER A 260 -15.29 0.84 -9.32
C SER A 260 -15.66 0.35 -7.93
N LYS A 261 -16.02 -0.94 -7.85
CA LYS A 261 -15.99 -1.69 -6.60
C LYS A 261 -14.61 -2.29 -6.34
N GLU A 262 -13.67 -2.01 -7.22
CA GLU A 262 -12.30 -2.47 -7.15
C GLU A 262 -11.47 -1.40 -6.45
N ASP A 263 -11.24 -1.61 -5.15
CA ASP A 263 -10.22 -0.90 -4.39
C ASP A 263 -8.81 -1.32 -4.85
N HIS A 264 -7.80 -0.57 -4.46
CA HIS A 264 -6.41 -0.91 -4.70
C HIS A 264 -5.84 -1.85 -3.60
N ALA A 265 -6.68 -2.80 -3.17
CA ALA A 265 -6.30 -3.84 -2.23
C ALA A 265 -5.45 -4.94 -2.90
N VAL A 266 -4.53 -5.50 -2.14
CA VAL A 266 -3.65 -6.62 -2.57
C VAL A 266 -4.40 -7.76 -3.22
N HIS A 267 -5.55 -8.11 -2.68
CA HIS A 267 -6.22 -9.38 -3.01
C HIS A 267 -6.86 -9.45 -4.39
N ARG A 268 -7.03 -8.34 -5.11
CA ARG A 268 -7.84 -8.32 -6.32
C ARG A 268 -7.08 -8.27 -7.63
N ARG A 269 -5.79 -7.92 -7.62
CA ARG A 269 -5.06 -7.75 -8.88
C ARG A 269 -3.61 -8.24 -8.94
N TRP A 270 -2.92 -8.41 -7.78
CA TRP A 270 -1.51 -8.82 -7.76
C TRP A 270 -1.37 -10.16 -7.04
N ARG A 271 -0.90 -11.16 -7.75
CA ARG A 271 -0.59 -12.51 -7.22
C ARG A 271 0.63 -12.54 -6.29
N TRP A 272 1.18 -11.39 -5.93
CA TRP A 272 2.33 -11.27 -5.04
C TRP A 272 1.81 -10.99 -3.63
N GLU A 273 1.97 -11.96 -2.77
CA GLU A 273 1.55 -11.86 -1.37
C GLU A 273 2.20 -10.65 -0.70
N GLY A 274 1.39 -9.72 -0.19
CA GLY A 274 1.81 -8.68 0.73
C GLY A 274 2.14 -7.31 0.15
N GLN A 275 1.79 -7.00 -1.10
CA GLN A 275 2.13 -5.71 -1.72
C GLN A 275 0.88 -4.88 -2.02
N GLY A 276 0.60 -3.88 -1.19
CA GLY A 276 -0.51 -2.96 -1.34
C GLY A 276 -0.67 -2.09 -0.11
N TRP A 277 -1.70 -1.27 -0.12
CA TRP A 277 -2.01 -0.37 1.00
C TRP A 277 -2.14 -1.10 2.34
N GLU A 278 -2.63 -2.36 2.35
CA GLU A 278 -2.81 -3.11 3.60
C GLU A 278 -1.49 -3.40 4.30
N THR A 279 -0.38 -3.59 3.56
CA THR A 279 0.96 -3.76 4.16
C THR A 279 1.36 -2.48 4.90
N PHE A 280 1.18 -1.33 4.26
CA PHE A 280 1.46 -0.03 4.87
C PHE A 280 0.55 0.25 6.06
N THR A 281 -0.75 0.05 5.92
CA THR A 281 -1.72 0.31 7.01
C THR A 281 -1.58 -0.68 8.17
N ASP A 282 -1.11 -1.91 7.92
CA ASP A 282 -0.72 -2.83 8.98
C ASP A 282 0.52 -2.34 9.73
N ALA A 283 1.49 -1.75 9.05
CA ALA A 283 2.63 -1.09 9.71
C ALA A 283 2.18 0.11 10.55
N VAL A 284 1.23 0.92 10.07
CA VAL A 284 0.61 2.01 10.85
C VAL A 284 -0.04 1.47 12.14
N ILE A 285 -0.82 0.38 12.04
CA ILE A 285 -1.44 -0.25 13.21
C ILE A 285 -0.38 -0.75 14.18
N ASN A 286 0.70 -1.37 13.69
CA ASN A 286 1.81 -1.84 14.51
C ASN A 286 2.54 -0.68 15.20
N ALA A 287 2.76 0.44 14.52
CA ALA A 287 3.35 1.63 15.13
C ALA A 287 2.47 2.17 16.27
N ILE A 288 1.15 2.25 16.07
CA ILE A 288 0.20 2.64 17.13
C ILE A 288 0.20 1.63 18.26
N ASN A 289 0.25 0.34 17.95
CA ASN A 289 0.31 -0.74 18.94
C ASN A 289 1.58 -0.69 19.82
N ALA A 290 2.62 -0.02 19.35
CA ALA A 290 3.85 0.20 20.15
C ALA A 290 3.72 1.34 21.18
N LYS A 291 2.66 2.16 21.14
CA LYS A 291 2.45 3.25 22.10
C LYS A 291 2.29 2.69 23.52
N SER A 292 2.85 3.40 24.50
CA SER A 292 2.67 3.09 25.93
C SER A 292 1.28 3.44 26.44
N GLU A 293 0.70 4.50 25.90
CA GLU A 293 -0.61 5.01 26.27
C GLU A 293 -1.72 4.21 25.60
N ARG A 294 -2.79 4.01 26.34
CA ARG A 294 -3.96 3.30 25.82
C ARG A 294 -4.56 4.00 24.60
N VAL A 295 -4.76 3.23 23.52
CA VAL A 295 -5.54 3.61 22.35
C VAL A 295 -6.78 2.72 22.26
N VAL A 296 -7.91 3.26 21.85
CA VAL A 296 -9.15 2.52 21.62
C VAL A 296 -9.31 2.29 20.13
N PHE A 297 -9.34 1.03 19.71
CA PHE A 297 -9.59 0.64 18.33
C PHE A 297 -11.06 0.30 18.16
N ILE A 298 -11.74 0.97 17.22
CA ILE A 298 -13.12 0.70 16.84
C ILE A 298 -13.09 -0.03 15.50
N LEU A 299 -13.48 -1.30 15.52
CA LEU A 299 -13.37 -2.22 14.39
C LEU A 299 -14.77 -2.61 13.90
N TRP A 300 -15.20 -1.98 12.81
CA TRP A 300 -16.52 -2.21 12.22
C TRP A 300 -16.47 -3.15 11.01
N GLY A 301 -17.06 -4.32 11.16
CA GLY A 301 -17.12 -5.35 10.12
C GLY A 301 -15.94 -6.32 10.15
N GLU A 302 -16.05 -7.38 9.37
CA GLU A 302 -15.11 -8.51 9.45
C GLU A 302 -13.68 -8.14 8.97
N ASP A 303 -13.56 -7.26 7.99
CA ASP A 303 -12.24 -6.85 7.46
C ASP A 303 -11.47 -6.04 8.51
N ALA A 304 -12.12 -5.10 9.18
CA ALA A 304 -11.51 -4.36 10.29
C ALA A 304 -11.20 -5.29 11.48
N LYS A 305 -12.11 -6.20 11.85
CA LYS A 305 -11.88 -7.15 12.95
C LYS A 305 -10.69 -8.07 12.74
N ARG A 306 -10.35 -8.43 11.49
CA ARG A 306 -9.14 -9.22 11.20
C ARG A 306 -7.86 -8.53 11.66
N LYS A 307 -7.85 -7.19 11.74
CA LYS A 307 -6.71 -6.41 12.21
C LYS A 307 -6.50 -6.49 13.73
N LYS A 308 -7.48 -7.00 14.49
CA LYS A 308 -7.36 -7.23 15.95
C LYS A 308 -6.14 -8.07 16.33
N LYS A 309 -5.72 -9.00 15.45
CA LYS A 309 -4.52 -9.83 15.67
C LYS A 309 -3.22 -9.02 15.79
N LEU A 310 -3.19 -7.76 15.32
CA LEU A 310 -2.06 -6.85 15.39
C LEU A 310 -2.06 -6.03 16.68
N ILE A 311 -3.11 -6.11 17.50
CA ILE A 311 -3.34 -5.21 18.64
C ILE A 311 -3.05 -5.94 19.95
N ASP A 312 -2.20 -5.37 20.80
CA ASP A 312 -1.93 -5.84 22.16
C ASP A 312 -3.08 -5.47 23.09
N LEU A 313 -3.97 -6.42 23.36
CA LEU A 313 -5.15 -6.22 24.19
C LEU A 313 -4.83 -6.01 25.69
N ALA A 314 -3.61 -6.27 26.13
CA ALA A 314 -3.19 -5.92 27.48
C ALA A 314 -2.98 -4.41 27.65
N ARG A 315 -2.64 -3.73 26.57
CA ARG A 315 -2.32 -2.29 26.55
C ARG A 315 -3.46 -1.46 25.96
N HIS A 316 -3.99 -1.88 24.83
CA HIS A 316 -5.02 -1.16 24.09
C HIS A 316 -6.38 -1.80 24.27
N ALA A 317 -7.43 -1.07 23.89
CA ALA A 317 -8.80 -1.57 23.93
C ALA A 317 -9.37 -1.72 22.51
N VAL A 318 -10.24 -2.71 22.33
CA VAL A 318 -10.92 -2.97 21.05
C VAL A 318 -12.41 -3.00 21.27
N LEU A 319 -13.15 -2.22 20.48
CA LEU A 319 -14.61 -2.23 20.36
C LEU A 319 -14.98 -2.80 18.98
N GLU A 320 -15.77 -3.85 18.96
CA GLU A 320 -16.13 -4.55 17.74
C GLU A 320 -17.64 -4.50 17.50
N SER A 321 -18.07 -4.28 16.27
CA SER A 321 -19.45 -4.46 15.86
C SER A 321 -19.57 -4.88 14.40
N ALA A 322 -20.81 -5.03 13.91
CA ALA A 322 -21.06 -5.17 12.48
C ALA A 322 -20.64 -3.89 11.72
N HIS A 323 -20.44 -3.99 10.41
CA HIS A 323 -20.14 -2.83 9.58
C HIS A 323 -21.37 -1.90 9.46
N PRO A 324 -21.19 -0.56 9.45
CA PRO A 324 -22.30 0.40 9.36
C PRO A 324 -23.05 0.40 8.02
N SER A 325 -22.61 -0.38 7.02
CA SER A 325 -23.33 -0.52 5.75
C SER A 325 -24.78 -0.98 5.97
N PRO A 326 -25.77 -0.47 5.21
CA PRO A 326 -27.15 -0.95 5.24
C PRO A 326 -27.29 -2.47 5.08
N LEU A 327 -26.34 -3.12 4.42
CA LEU A 327 -26.33 -4.58 4.24
C LEU A 327 -26.02 -5.38 5.53
N SER A 328 -25.44 -4.73 6.54
CA SER A 328 -24.93 -5.40 7.75
C SER A 328 -25.26 -4.71 9.07
N ALA A 329 -25.63 -3.44 9.06
CA ALA A 329 -25.85 -2.66 10.28
C ALA A 329 -26.87 -3.28 11.27
N TYR A 330 -27.89 -3.97 10.75
CA TYR A 330 -28.88 -4.68 11.55
C TYR A 330 -28.34 -5.91 12.31
N ARG A 331 -27.07 -6.27 12.08
CA ARG A 331 -26.42 -7.41 12.74
C ARG A 331 -25.64 -6.97 14.00
N GLY A 332 -26.10 -5.92 14.67
CA GLY A 332 -25.55 -5.43 15.94
C GLY A 332 -24.69 -4.17 15.83
N PHE A 333 -24.74 -3.41 14.72
CA PHE A 333 -24.12 -2.09 14.67
C PHE A 333 -24.94 -1.06 15.43
N PHE A 334 -26.26 -1.05 15.27
CA PHE A 334 -27.15 -0.06 15.88
C PHE A 334 -27.18 -0.13 17.42
N ASP A 335 -26.88 -1.29 18.02
CA ASP A 335 -26.88 -1.49 19.47
C ASP A 335 -25.45 -1.41 20.08
N SER A 336 -24.42 -1.03 19.29
CA SER A 336 -23.02 -1.21 19.69
C SER A 336 -22.46 -0.14 20.64
N GLN A 337 -23.09 1.03 20.73
CA GLN A 337 -22.69 2.16 21.59
C GLN A 337 -21.18 2.47 21.60
N PRO A 338 -20.51 2.64 20.44
CA PRO A 338 -19.06 2.70 20.36
C PRO A 338 -18.48 4.00 20.91
N PHE A 339 -19.23 5.09 20.86
CA PHE A 339 -18.74 6.43 21.19
C PHE A 339 -18.68 6.65 22.72
N SER A 340 -19.73 6.31 23.43
CA SER A 340 -19.76 6.34 24.90
C SER A 340 -18.79 5.33 25.49
N ALA A 341 -18.71 4.10 24.92
CA ALA A 341 -17.76 3.06 25.34
C ALA A 341 -16.30 3.50 25.13
N ALA A 342 -15.97 4.12 23.98
CA ALA A 342 -14.65 4.65 23.73
C ALA A 342 -14.26 5.73 24.76
N ASN A 343 -15.17 6.68 25.03
CA ASN A 343 -14.96 7.72 26.04
C ASN A 343 -14.78 7.16 27.44
N LYS A 344 -15.49 6.12 27.81
CA LYS A 344 -15.31 5.42 29.08
C LYS A 344 -13.90 4.82 29.20
N LEU A 345 -13.46 4.07 28.17
CA LEU A 345 -12.14 3.43 28.13
C LEU A 345 -10.99 4.44 28.14
N LEU A 346 -11.14 5.59 27.46
CA LEU A 346 -10.18 6.68 27.47
C LEU A 346 -10.10 7.34 28.84
N ALA A 347 -11.26 7.62 29.47
CA ALA A 347 -11.30 8.25 30.80
C ALA A 347 -10.67 7.34 31.86
N GLU A 348 -10.94 6.03 31.83
CA GLU A 348 -10.32 5.04 32.73
C GLU A 348 -8.78 4.99 32.58
N ALA A 349 -8.27 5.30 31.40
CA ALA A 349 -6.85 5.39 31.11
C ALA A 349 -6.23 6.79 31.32
N GLY A 350 -6.99 7.75 31.83
CA GLY A 350 -6.53 9.13 31.99
C GLY A 350 -6.30 9.90 30.69
N ARG A 351 -6.86 9.42 29.56
CA ARG A 351 -6.67 10.00 28.20
C ARG A 351 -7.75 11.06 27.83
N GLY A 352 -8.58 11.46 28.79
CA GLY A 352 -9.69 12.39 28.56
C GLY A 352 -10.85 11.77 27.79
N LYS A 353 -11.58 12.58 27.07
CA LYS A 353 -12.71 12.17 26.23
C LYS A 353 -12.59 12.77 24.84
N ILE A 354 -13.25 12.17 23.87
CA ILE A 354 -13.53 12.74 22.54
C ILE A 354 -14.88 13.43 22.62
N ASP A 355 -14.93 14.67 22.17
CA ASP A 355 -16.16 15.41 21.94
C ASP A 355 -16.70 15.01 20.57
N TRP A 356 -17.53 13.97 20.56
CA TRP A 356 -18.10 13.42 19.33
C TRP A 356 -19.13 14.32 18.68
N ASP A 357 -19.72 15.26 19.44
CA ASP A 357 -20.76 16.18 18.99
C ASP A 357 -20.16 17.41 18.30
N ARG A 358 -18.86 17.64 18.47
CA ARG A 358 -18.15 18.82 17.93
C ARG A 358 -18.03 18.85 16.41
N ILE A 359 -18.75 17.99 15.72
CA ILE A 359 -18.84 18.03 14.26
C ILE A 359 -19.66 19.29 13.89
N GLY A 360 -18.99 20.43 13.64
CA GLY A 360 -19.66 21.56 12.97
C GLY A 360 -19.93 22.82 13.76
N HIS A 361 -19.30 23.00 14.89
CA HIS A 361 -19.15 24.34 15.47
C HIS A 361 -17.87 24.99 14.94
N GLU A 362 -17.80 25.27 13.64
CA GLU A 362 -16.89 26.29 13.14
C GLU A 362 -17.49 27.66 13.51
N SER A 363 -16.86 28.33 14.48
CA SER A 363 -17.06 29.74 14.79
C SER A 363 -16.40 30.63 13.75
#